data_5709318ae3360b4853291cdf68cea86a
#
_entry.id   5709318ae3360b4853291cdf68cea86a
#
_cell.length_a   1.000
_cell.length_b   1.000
_cell.length_c   1.000
_cell.angle_alpha   90.00
_cell.angle_beta   90.00
_cell.angle_gamma   90.00
#
_symmetry.space_group_name_H-M   'P 1'
#
loop_
_entity.id
_entity.type
_entity.pdbx_description
1 polymer ?
#
loop_
_entity_poly.entity_id
_entity_poly.type
_entity_poly.pdbx_seq_one_letter_code
_entity_poly.pdbx_strand_id
1 'polypeptide(L)'
;LFIIWPNDKSQKINNVKVNQTLELDVKNANLDLKFNPIPAGDKYLANSSSVNFTHTENQFNDFTVQTLLPNYLSRPGPTMAKADFNGDGIEDLFIGGASGQAGALFTQNSSGDFIRKSTGSLEADAQYEDAASEFFDMDGDGDLDLYVGSGGYEFGPDSPMLQDRIYINDGKGNFTKKSTGLPQMLSSTGTVRSSDIDGDGDQDLFVGSRVSPGMYPSTPESKILINDGKGNFTDATGKIAPDIKYAGMVSDAVWIDVNQDKVNDLIIVGEWMPIRIFVNQKGKLKDSSAEFIKFGSSGWWNTIYAEDIDGDGDKDLVIGNLGLNAQFKASEKEPMSIYYKDFDENGSVDPIFCYYIGGVSYPAASRDDLMDQLPSLKNKFLEYHKYANATINDLFTADQLKDAKMLKAELLETVYLENTGKGFNLKPLPVEAQYAPVYAIASSDLDKDGKKDLILAGNNSWTRIKFGHFTSNNGMLFTGNGKGEFNYVPQWKSGLNIRGNVRSLKVFPSVKNSGYQLVFGINNAPVKTVKN
;
A
#
# COMPACT_ATOMS: atom_id res chain seq x y z
N LEU A 1 19.15 29.08 -23.25
CA LEU A 1 19.75 28.61 -22.02
C LEU A 1 19.66 29.73 -20.98
N PHE A 2 19.17 29.40 -19.77
CA PHE A 2 19.15 30.30 -18.63
C PHE A 2 20.01 29.69 -17.52
N ILE A 3 20.97 30.45 -17.03
CA ILE A 3 21.95 29.98 -16.04
C ILE A 3 21.79 30.81 -14.78
N ILE A 4 21.67 30.14 -13.65
CA ILE A 4 21.67 30.76 -12.32
C ILE A 4 23.00 30.43 -11.67
N TRP A 5 23.69 31.43 -11.21
CA TRP A 5 24.98 31.30 -10.53
C TRP A 5 24.83 31.35 -9.01
N PRO A 6 25.75 30.76 -8.25
CA PRO A 6 25.67 30.74 -6.77
C PRO A 6 25.67 32.11 -6.08
N ASN A 7 25.98 33.18 -6.79
CA ASN A 7 25.98 34.57 -6.32
C ASN A 7 24.65 35.31 -6.62
N ASP A 8 23.56 34.57 -6.89
CA ASP A 8 22.24 35.10 -7.25
C ASP A 8 22.21 35.97 -8.53
N LYS A 9 23.25 35.88 -9.34
CA LYS A 9 23.26 36.46 -10.69
C LYS A 9 22.80 35.42 -11.71
N SER A 10 22.24 35.91 -12.77
CA SER A 10 21.81 35.02 -13.87
C SER A 10 22.28 35.53 -15.24
N GLN A 11 22.35 34.61 -16.16
CA GLN A 11 22.74 34.85 -17.54
C GLN A 11 21.78 34.15 -18.49
N LYS A 12 21.34 34.84 -19.53
CA LYS A 12 20.53 34.26 -20.59
C LYS A 12 21.33 34.20 -21.88
N ILE A 13 21.43 33.03 -22.49
CA ILE A 13 22.06 32.81 -23.79
C ILE A 13 20.99 32.32 -24.75
N ASN A 14 20.73 33.10 -25.80
CA ASN A 14 19.75 32.77 -26.82
C ASN A 14 20.39 31.97 -27.96
N ASN A 15 19.59 31.20 -28.71
CA ASN A 15 20.01 30.50 -29.92
C ASN A 15 21.23 29.58 -29.75
N VAL A 16 21.29 28.89 -28.61
CA VAL A 16 22.35 27.91 -28.33
C VAL A 16 22.24 26.76 -29.33
N LYS A 17 23.32 26.52 -30.10
CA LYS A 17 23.38 25.37 -31.02
C LYS A 17 23.46 24.07 -30.22
N VAL A 18 22.92 22.99 -30.76
CA VAL A 18 23.05 21.65 -30.21
C VAL A 18 24.43 21.05 -30.48
N ASN A 19 24.80 20.00 -29.76
CA ASN A 19 26.02 19.22 -29.95
C ASN A 19 27.31 20.06 -29.85
N GLN A 20 27.41 20.92 -28.86
CA GLN A 20 28.62 21.71 -28.59
C GLN A 20 28.90 21.79 -27.09
N THR A 21 30.16 22.04 -26.74
CA THR A 21 30.56 22.42 -25.39
C THR A 21 30.48 23.93 -25.24
N LEU A 22 29.87 24.42 -24.18
CA LEU A 22 29.81 25.83 -23.83
C LEU A 22 30.71 26.09 -22.61
N GLU A 23 31.64 27.01 -22.76
CA GLU A 23 32.31 27.59 -21.60
C GLU A 23 31.48 28.77 -21.07
N LEU A 24 31.16 28.71 -19.78
CA LEU A 24 30.35 29.70 -19.11
C LEU A 24 31.19 30.43 -18.07
N ASP A 25 31.26 31.74 -18.16
CA ASP A 25 31.96 32.56 -17.13
C ASP A 25 30.94 33.37 -16.33
N VAL A 26 31.02 33.26 -15.01
CA VAL A 26 30.16 33.98 -14.05
C VAL A 26 30.26 35.51 -14.23
N LYS A 27 31.36 36.03 -14.77
CA LYS A 27 31.51 37.47 -15.10
C LYS A 27 30.48 37.98 -16.10
N ASN A 28 29.92 37.08 -16.90
CA ASN A 28 28.86 37.39 -17.87
C ASN A 28 27.45 37.34 -17.26
N ALA A 29 27.32 37.04 -15.97
CA ALA A 29 26.07 37.07 -15.27
C ALA A 29 25.66 38.50 -14.88
N ASN A 30 24.90 39.12 -15.77
CA ASN A 30 24.52 40.54 -15.68
C ASN A 30 23.08 40.79 -15.28
N LEU A 31 22.31 39.72 -15.03
CA LEU A 31 20.94 39.80 -14.60
C LEU A 31 20.84 39.44 -13.10
N ASP A 32 20.20 40.28 -12.33
CA ASP A 32 19.86 39.92 -10.93
C ASP A 32 18.73 38.91 -10.94
N LEU A 33 18.89 37.83 -10.17
CA LEU A 33 17.85 36.85 -10.00
C LEU A 33 16.77 37.46 -9.08
N LYS A 34 15.65 37.83 -9.67
CA LYS A 34 14.47 38.21 -8.87
C LYS A 34 13.73 36.92 -8.52
N PHE A 35 13.90 36.46 -7.29
CA PHE A 35 12.98 35.47 -6.74
C PHE A 35 11.63 36.17 -6.53
N ASN A 36 10.65 35.82 -7.33
CA ASN A 36 9.28 36.17 -6.97
C ASN A 36 8.95 35.36 -5.70
N PRO A 37 8.59 36.02 -4.60
CA PRO A 37 8.14 35.31 -3.44
C PRO A 37 6.95 34.43 -3.87
N ILE A 38 6.90 33.19 -3.36
CA ILE A 38 5.74 32.33 -3.54
C ILE A 38 4.54 33.15 -3.04
N PRO A 39 3.49 33.32 -3.87
CA PRO A 39 2.33 34.11 -3.43
C PRO A 39 1.79 33.52 -2.12
N ALA A 40 1.60 34.38 -1.12
CA ALA A 40 0.84 34.03 0.07
C ALA A 40 -0.63 33.96 -0.35
N GLY A 41 -1.03 32.85 -0.98
CA GLY A 41 -2.43 32.54 -1.30
C GLY A 41 -3.03 31.65 -0.22
N ASP A 42 -4.33 31.58 -0.17
CA ASP A 42 -5.04 30.65 0.68
C ASP A 42 -4.66 29.21 0.29
N LYS A 43 -4.32 28.43 1.29
CA LYS A 43 -4.03 27.00 1.12
C LYS A 43 -5.34 26.23 1.17
N TYR A 44 -5.43 25.17 0.41
CA TYR A 44 -6.58 24.27 0.48
C TYR A 44 -6.69 23.59 1.86
N LEU A 45 -5.56 23.25 2.46
CA LEU A 45 -5.48 22.50 3.71
C LEU A 45 -4.54 23.18 4.71
N ALA A 46 -4.93 23.17 5.98
CA ALA A 46 -4.14 23.66 7.10
C ALA A 46 -3.91 22.56 8.14
N ASN A 47 -2.75 22.57 8.81
CA ASN A 47 -2.48 21.61 9.89
C ASN A 47 -3.53 21.72 11.00
N SER A 48 -3.94 20.58 11.54
CA SER A 48 -4.80 20.45 12.70
C SER A 48 -4.18 19.45 13.67
N SER A 49 -4.37 19.61 14.95
CA SER A 49 -3.84 18.70 15.99
C SER A 49 -4.99 18.04 16.74
N SER A 50 -5.77 17.19 16.04
CA SER A 50 -6.97 16.62 16.63
C SER A 50 -6.83 15.18 17.13
N VAL A 51 -5.83 14.41 16.69
CA VAL A 51 -5.61 13.02 17.13
C VAL A 51 -4.29 12.89 17.86
N ASN A 52 -4.35 12.52 19.15
CA ASN A 52 -3.16 12.31 19.98
C ASN A 52 -2.79 10.82 20.02
N PHE A 53 -2.13 10.37 18.96
CA PHE A 53 -1.57 9.03 18.85
C PHE A 53 -0.22 9.07 18.14
N THR A 54 0.77 8.40 18.72
CA THR A 54 2.07 8.17 18.09
C THR A 54 2.23 6.67 17.90
N HIS A 55 2.28 6.25 16.65
CA HIS A 55 2.59 4.86 16.33
C HIS A 55 4.05 4.57 16.65
N THR A 56 4.33 3.46 17.30
CA THR A 56 5.67 3.11 17.77
C THR A 56 5.97 1.65 17.41
N GLU A 57 6.95 1.46 16.54
CA GLU A 57 7.42 0.14 16.11
C GLU A 57 8.35 -0.52 17.12
N ASN A 58 8.38 -1.84 17.11
CA ASN A 58 9.34 -2.62 17.84
C ASN A 58 10.76 -2.56 17.20
N GLN A 59 11.76 -3.07 17.89
CA GLN A 59 13.18 -3.05 17.46
C GLN A 59 13.57 -4.34 16.72
N PHE A 60 12.69 -4.84 15.83
CA PHE A 60 12.96 -6.05 15.05
C PHE A 60 13.70 -5.74 13.75
N ASN A 61 14.60 -6.65 13.33
CA ASN A 61 15.35 -6.56 12.09
C ASN A 61 15.06 -7.76 11.17
N ASP A 62 14.22 -7.58 10.19
CA ASP A 62 13.77 -8.60 9.24
C ASP A 62 14.92 -9.28 8.50
N PHE A 63 16.00 -8.55 8.22
CA PHE A 63 17.17 -9.07 7.52
C PHE A 63 17.94 -10.14 8.32
N THR A 64 17.64 -10.32 9.60
CA THR A 64 18.15 -11.45 10.39
C THR A 64 17.39 -12.74 10.14
N VAL A 65 16.16 -12.65 9.63
CA VAL A 65 15.32 -13.81 9.24
C VAL A 65 15.62 -14.23 7.80
N GLN A 66 15.58 -13.25 6.87
CA GLN A 66 15.95 -13.46 5.46
C GLN A 66 16.85 -12.32 5.00
N THR A 67 18.13 -12.63 4.79
CA THR A 67 19.15 -11.63 4.45
C THR A 67 18.84 -10.88 3.15
N LEU A 68 18.20 -11.51 2.17
CA LEU A 68 17.98 -10.92 0.84
C LEU A 68 16.63 -10.21 0.65
N LEU A 69 15.88 -9.95 1.71
CA LEU A 69 14.65 -9.14 1.63
C LEU A 69 14.94 -7.77 0.99
N PRO A 70 14.05 -7.22 0.15
CA PRO A 70 14.20 -5.88 -0.41
C PRO A 70 13.90 -4.77 0.60
N ASN A 71 12.99 -5.00 1.53
CA ASN A 71 12.54 -4.06 2.56
C ASN A 71 12.01 -4.82 3.79
N TYR A 72 11.74 -4.07 4.86
CA TYR A 72 11.07 -4.60 6.04
C TYR A 72 9.63 -4.99 5.74
N LEU A 73 9.19 -6.12 6.26
CA LEU A 73 7.84 -6.64 6.21
C LEU A 73 7.14 -6.62 7.57
N SER A 74 7.93 -6.45 8.65
CA SER A 74 7.45 -6.36 10.03
C SER A 74 6.79 -5.02 10.38
N ARG A 75 6.76 -4.05 9.47
CA ARG A 75 6.29 -2.67 9.71
C ARG A 75 5.14 -2.26 8.79
N PRO A 76 4.01 -2.99 8.80
CA PRO A 76 2.89 -2.72 7.92
C PRO A 76 2.05 -1.52 8.37
N GLY A 77 2.00 -1.22 9.69
CA GLY A 77 1.11 -0.26 10.33
C GLY A 77 1.51 1.21 10.23
N PRO A 78 0.67 2.11 10.79
CA PRO A 78 -0.61 1.80 11.39
C PRO A 78 -1.73 1.59 10.37
N THR A 79 -2.55 0.56 10.56
CA THR A 79 -3.86 0.48 9.92
C THR A 79 -4.83 1.47 10.55
N MET A 80 -5.85 1.91 9.81
CA MET A 80 -6.94 2.73 10.34
C MET A 80 -8.28 2.29 9.75
N ALA A 81 -9.30 2.25 10.59
CA ALA A 81 -10.70 2.10 10.18
C ALA A 81 -11.54 3.25 10.74
N LYS A 82 -12.60 3.64 10.03
CA LYS A 82 -13.56 4.66 10.49
C LYS A 82 -14.99 4.13 10.42
N ALA A 83 -15.78 4.48 11.40
CA ALA A 83 -17.22 4.18 11.47
C ALA A 83 -17.85 5.00 12.60
N ASP A 84 -19.15 5.22 12.54
CA ASP A 84 -19.93 5.63 13.71
C ASP A 84 -20.17 4.38 14.59
N PHE A 85 -19.22 4.07 15.47
CA PHE A 85 -19.32 2.87 16.30
C PHE A 85 -20.03 3.11 17.65
N ASN A 86 -20.41 4.36 17.94
CA ASN A 86 -21.12 4.71 19.18
C ASN A 86 -22.58 5.12 18.94
N GLY A 87 -23.04 5.17 17.67
CA GLY A 87 -24.40 5.47 17.28
C GLY A 87 -24.81 6.93 17.41
N ASP A 88 -23.85 7.88 17.46
CA ASP A 88 -24.13 9.31 17.61
C ASP A 88 -24.29 10.08 16.28
N GLY A 89 -24.10 9.40 15.14
CA GLY A 89 -24.19 9.96 13.79
C GLY A 89 -22.91 10.64 13.31
N ILE A 90 -21.81 10.54 14.06
CA ILE A 90 -20.50 11.10 13.70
C ILE A 90 -19.51 9.94 13.53
N GLU A 91 -18.74 9.96 12.45
CA GLU A 91 -17.73 8.92 12.21
C GLU A 91 -16.58 9.02 13.24
N ASP A 92 -16.26 7.89 13.82
CA ASP A 92 -15.20 7.67 14.80
C ASP A 92 -13.99 6.98 14.14
N LEU A 93 -12.89 6.79 14.88
CA LEU A 93 -11.62 6.29 14.34
C LEU A 93 -11.01 5.19 15.21
N PHE A 94 -10.63 4.08 14.57
CA PHE A 94 -9.68 3.11 15.09
C PHE A 94 -8.30 3.33 14.46
N ILE A 95 -7.24 3.20 15.27
CA ILE A 95 -5.84 3.20 14.83
C ILE A 95 -5.17 1.97 15.42
N GLY A 96 -4.63 1.12 14.57
CA GLY A 96 -3.89 -0.07 14.98
C GLY A 96 -2.54 0.27 15.60
N GLY A 97 -2.09 -0.57 16.51
CA GLY A 97 -0.76 -0.53 17.11
C GLY A 97 0.21 -1.47 16.42
N ALA A 98 1.51 -1.32 16.70
CA ALA A 98 2.52 -2.30 16.36
C ALA A 98 2.74 -3.27 17.52
N SER A 99 3.49 -4.36 17.30
CA SER A 99 3.86 -5.31 18.33
C SER A 99 4.52 -4.62 19.53
N GLY A 100 3.86 -4.70 20.69
CA GLY A 100 4.20 -3.98 21.91
C GLY A 100 3.40 -2.70 22.15
N GLN A 101 2.52 -2.30 21.22
CA GLN A 101 1.64 -1.14 21.36
C GLN A 101 0.19 -1.54 21.05
N ALA A 102 -0.74 -1.28 21.97
CA ALA A 102 -2.16 -1.52 21.73
C ALA A 102 -2.73 -0.56 20.67
N GLY A 103 -3.65 -1.07 19.85
CA GLY A 103 -4.53 -0.23 19.03
C GLY A 103 -5.38 0.71 19.90
N ALA A 104 -5.91 1.77 19.31
CA ALA A 104 -6.66 2.81 20.02
C ALA A 104 -7.94 3.22 19.28
N LEU A 105 -9.00 3.43 20.03
CA LEU A 105 -10.27 3.99 19.57
C LEU A 105 -10.36 5.48 19.94
N PHE A 106 -10.94 6.25 19.04
CA PHE A 106 -11.19 7.67 19.21
C PHE A 106 -12.60 7.99 18.75
N THR A 107 -13.41 8.57 19.64
CA THR A 107 -14.72 9.13 19.28
C THR A 107 -14.54 10.58 18.81
N GLN A 108 -15.23 10.94 17.73
CA GLN A 108 -15.25 12.32 17.25
C GLN A 108 -16.41 13.07 17.89
N ASN A 109 -16.15 14.23 18.48
CA ASN A 109 -17.19 15.06 19.07
C ASN A 109 -17.78 16.04 18.04
N SER A 110 -18.87 16.73 18.42
CA SER A 110 -19.52 17.77 17.62
C SER A 110 -18.62 18.98 17.27
N SER A 111 -17.44 19.08 17.88
CA SER A 111 -16.40 20.06 17.53
C SER A 111 -15.43 19.57 16.46
N GLY A 112 -15.49 18.27 16.10
CA GLY A 112 -14.57 17.64 15.17
C GLY A 112 -13.25 17.20 15.83
N ASP A 113 -13.19 17.20 17.18
CA ASP A 113 -12.01 16.73 17.90
C ASP A 113 -12.15 15.25 18.25
N PHE A 114 -11.05 14.50 18.11
CA PHE A 114 -10.98 13.09 18.45
C PHE A 114 -10.58 12.88 19.91
N ILE A 115 -11.41 12.18 20.66
CA ILE A 115 -11.23 11.87 22.09
C ILE A 115 -10.92 10.39 22.22
N ARG A 116 -9.75 10.05 22.78
CA ARG A 116 -9.36 8.65 23.00
C ARG A 116 -10.33 7.96 23.95
N LYS A 117 -10.81 6.79 23.54
CA LYS A 117 -11.62 5.89 24.36
C LYS A 117 -10.75 4.74 24.85
N SER A 118 -10.73 4.47 26.15
CA SER A 118 -10.02 3.32 26.72
C SER A 118 -10.87 2.06 26.54
N THR A 119 -10.23 0.97 26.14
CA THR A 119 -10.86 -0.34 25.95
C THR A 119 -9.91 -1.43 26.42
N GLY A 120 -10.19 -2.02 27.56
CA GLY A 120 -9.33 -3.06 28.15
C GLY A 120 -9.06 -4.25 27.22
N SER A 121 -9.97 -4.56 26.30
CA SER A 121 -9.80 -5.66 25.34
C SER A 121 -8.68 -5.40 24.33
N LEU A 122 -8.59 -4.19 23.77
CA LEU A 122 -7.50 -3.81 22.85
C LEU A 122 -6.17 -3.68 23.61
N GLU A 123 -6.21 -3.11 24.81
CA GLU A 123 -5.02 -2.95 25.65
C GLU A 123 -4.40 -4.30 26.04
N ALA A 124 -5.22 -5.34 26.24
CA ALA A 124 -4.76 -6.71 26.52
C ALA A 124 -4.05 -7.36 25.30
N ASP A 125 -4.32 -6.89 24.10
CA ASP A 125 -3.79 -7.42 22.85
C ASP A 125 -2.60 -6.62 22.28
N ALA A 126 -1.95 -5.80 23.10
CA ALA A 126 -0.82 -4.95 22.70
C ALA A 126 0.39 -5.70 22.10
N GLN A 127 0.46 -7.01 22.23
CA GLN A 127 1.55 -7.84 21.70
C GLN A 127 1.40 -8.20 20.20
N TYR A 128 0.22 -7.97 19.65
CA TYR A 128 -0.04 -8.23 18.23
C TYR A 128 0.46 -7.07 17.35
N GLU A 129 0.69 -7.37 16.08
CA GLU A 129 0.93 -6.37 15.03
C GLU A 129 -0.38 -6.14 14.27
N ASP A 130 -0.98 -4.96 14.36
CA ASP A 130 -2.25 -4.62 13.71
C ASP A 130 -2.00 -4.18 12.26
N ALA A 131 -2.17 -5.07 11.29
CA ALA A 131 -1.87 -4.82 9.89
C ALA A 131 -3.07 -4.40 9.05
N ALA A 132 -4.27 -4.88 9.38
CA ALA A 132 -5.51 -4.58 8.69
C ALA A 132 -6.63 -4.32 9.69
N SER A 133 -7.64 -3.52 9.31
CA SER A 133 -8.80 -3.27 10.18
C SER A 133 -10.02 -2.89 9.37
N GLU A 134 -11.20 -3.36 9.81
CA GLU A 134 -12.48 -3.03 9.22
C GLU A 134 -13.58 -3.04 10.26
N PHE A 135 -14.55 -2.11 10.11
CA PHE A 135 -15.78 -2.09 10.89
C PHE A 135 -16.94 -2.58 10.03
N PHE A 136 -17.71 -3.52 10.54
CA PHE A 136 -18.97 -3.98 9.95
C PHE A 136 -19.83 -4.68 11.01
N ASP A 137 -21.13 -4.78 10.77
CA ASP A 137 -22.05 -5.54 11.59
C ASP A 137 -21.83 -7.03 11.33
N MET A 138 -21.21 -7.76 12.30
CA MET A 138 -20.86 -9.16 12.08
C MET A 138 -21.82 -10.14 12.76
N ASP A 139 -22.70 -9.68 13.64
CA ASP A 139 -23.65 -10.57 14.33
C ASP A 139 -25.12 -10.20 14.12
N GLY A 140 -25.39 -9.20 13.27
CA GLY A 140 -26.72 -8.84 12.82
C GLY A 140 -27.51 -8.02 13.83
N ASP A 141 -26.85 -7.40 14.82
CA ASP A 141 -27.53 -6.61 15.86
C ASP A 141 -27.67 -5.12 15.49
N GLY A 142 -27.06 -4.70 14.39
CA GLY A 142 -27.11 -3.34 13.84
C GLY A 142 -25.96 -2.44 14.33
N ASP A 143 -25.14 -2.91 15.23
CA ASP A 143 -23.97 -2.21 15.73
C ASP A 143 -22.71 -2.59 14.92
N LEU A 144 -21.76 -1.66 14.73
CA LEU A 144 -20.56 -1.94 13.97
C LEU A 144 -19.46 -2.52 14.86
N ASP A 145 -19.10 -3.76 14.59
CA ASP A 145 -18.02 -4.50 15.23
C ASP A 145 -16.67 -4.23 14.57
N LEU A 146 -15.59 -4.59 15.25
CA LEU A 146 -14.23 -4.38 14.76
C LEU A 146 -13.52 -5.70 14.47
N TYR A 147 -13.08 -5.87 13.22
CA TYR A 147 -12.11 -6.88 12.84
C TYR A 147 -10.70 -6.27 12.80
N VAL A 148 -9.71 -6.97 13.36
CA VAL A 148 -8.29 -6.58 13.30
C VAL A 148 -7.47 -7.75 12.77
N GLY A 149 -6.91 -7.56 11.58
CA GLY A 149 -5.98 -8.49 10.94
C GLY A 149 -4.60 -8.37 11.55
N SER A 150 -4.04 -9.51 11.97
CA SER A 150 -2.72 -9.60 12.58
C SER A 150 -1.66 -9.78 11.52
N GLY A 151 -0.59 -9.00 11.58
CA GLY A 151 0.50 -9.02 10.63
C GLY A 151 1.86 -9.26 11.28
N GLY A 152 2.87 -8.66 10.66
CA GLY A 152 4.24 -8.72 11.13
C GLY A 152 5.07 -9.81 10.46
N TYR A 153 6.36 -9.74 10.68
CA TYR A 153 7.38 -10.66 10.15
C TYR A 153 8.29 -11.17 11.27
N GLU A 154 8.18 -10.57 12.45
CA GLU A 154 8.93 -10.89 13.67
C GLU A 154 8.47 -12.19 14.35
N PHE A 155 7.29 -12.66 14.03
CA PHE A 155 6.75 -13.89 14.55
C PHE A 155 7.19 -15.09 13.70
N GLY A 156 7.45 -16.22 14.34
CA GLY A 156 7.74 -17.45 13.60
C GLY A 156 6.51 -17.94 12.82
N PRO A 157 6.70 -18.82 11.84
CA PRO A 157 5.58 -19.51 11.21
C PRO A 157 4.75 -20.23 12.27
N ASP A 158 3.44 -20.30 12.05
CA ASP A 158 2.47 -20.90 12.98
C ASP A 158 2.34 -20.21 14.36
N SER A 159 2.87 -18.99 14.51
CA SER A 159 2.74 -18.23 15.74
C SER A 159 1.27 -17.83 16.00
N PRO A 160 0.77 -17.99 17.25
CA PRO A 160 -0.57 -17.51 17.60
C PRO A 160 -0.71 -15.98 17.49
N MET A 161 0.40 -15.24 17.40
CA MET A 161 0.38 -13.79 17.19
C MET A 161 -0.04 -13.40 15.74
N LEU A 162 -0.11 -14.36 14.83
CA LEU A 162 -0.64 -14.16 13.48
C LEU A 162 -2.17 -14.39 13.40
N GLN A 163 -2.80 -14.83 14.49
CA GLN A 163 -4.25 -15.03 14.54
C GLN A 163 -4.98 -13.68 14.51
N ASP A 164 -5.85 -13.49 13.52
CA ASP A 164 -6.73 -12.33 13.45
C ASP A 164 -7.74 -12.31 14.60
N ARG A 165 -8.26 -11.13 14.91
CA ARG A 165 -9.08 -10.90 16.11
C ARG A 165 -10.35 -10.15 15.74
N ILE A 166 -11.44 -10.49 16.44
CA ILE A 166 -12.71 -9.76 16.36
C ILE A 166 -13.13 -9.25 17.74
N TYR A 167 -13.72 -8.06 17.73
CA TYR A 167 -14.20 -7.37 18.91
C TYR A 167 -15.65 -6.94 18.66
N ILE A 168 -16.55 -7.51 19.46
CA ILE A 168 -17.99 -7.22 19.42
C ILE A 168 -18.26 -5.92 20.16
N ASN A 169 -19.02 -5.04 19.55
CA ASN A 169 -19.48 -3.77 20.07
C ASN A 169 -20.80 -3.95 20.83
N ASP A 170 -21.12 -3.05 21.76
CA ASP A 170 -22.41 -2.98 22.45
C ASP A 170 -23.26 -1.79 21.97
N GLY A 171 -22.98 -1.23 20.79
CA GLY A 171 -23.61 -0.06 20.22
C GLY A 171 -23.28 1.27 20.93
N LYS A 172 -22.39 1.25 21.91
CA LYS A 172 -21.91 2.44 22.65
C LYS A 172 -20.40 2.58 22.55
N GLY A 173 -19.79 1.81 21.63
CA GLY A 173 -18.36 1.77 21.43
C GLY A 173 -17.59 1.06 22.55
N ASN A 174 -18.21 0.15 23.31
CA ASN A 174 -17.49 -0.73 24.21
C ASN A 174 -17.26 -2.08 23.53
N PHE A 175 -16.01 -2.37 23.25
CA PHE A 175 -15.60 -3.54 22.48
C PHE A 175 -15.13 -4.68 23.38
N THR A 176 -15.65 -5.86 23.15
CA THR A 176 -15.27 -7.09 23.86
C THR A 176 -14.69 -8.10 22.88
N LYS A 177 -13.46 -8.58 23.12
CA LYS A 177 -12.84 -9.60 22.27
C LYS A 177 -13.65 -10.89 22.28
N LYS A 178 -14.03 -11.36 21.09
CA LYS A 178 -14.62 -12.68 20.88
C LYS A 178 -13.50 -13.70 20.69
N SER A 179 -13.39 -14.64 21.61
CA SER A 179 -12.31 -15.64 21.64
C SER A 179 -12.49 -16.79 20.65
N THR A 180 -13.68 -16.91 20.05
CA THR A 180 -14.05 -17.91 19.06
C THR A 180 -14.73 -17.23 17.88
N GLY A 181 -14.95 -17.93 16.77
CA GLY A 181 -15.68 -17.39 15.63
C GLY A 181 -14.82 -17.23 14.39
N LEU A 182 -13.50 -17.23 14.50
CA LEU A 182 -12.60 -17.27 13.36
C LEU A 182 -11.93 -18.64 13.22
N PRO A 183 -11.71 -19.13 11.98
CA PRO A 183 -10.82 -20.25 11.75
C PRO A 183 -9.37 -19.87 12.07
N GLN A 184 -8.47 -20.84 12.08
CA GLN A 184 -7.06 -20.58 12.27
C GLN A 184 -6.49 -19.77 11.10
N MET A 185 -5.79 -18.66 11.45
CA MET A 185 -5.14 -17.74 10.53
C MET A 185 -3.67 -17.63 10.93
N LEU A 186 -2.76 -18.18 10.10
CA LEU A 186 -1.33 -18.29 10.45
C LEU A 186 -0.42 -17.62 9.41
N SER A 187 -0.96 -16.67 8.67
CA SER A 187 -0.21 -15.82 7.74
C SER A 187 -0.35 -14.36 8.16
N SER A 188 0.65 -13.55 7.87
CA SER A 188 0.54 -12.10 8.05
C SER A 188 -0.56 -11.54 7.16
N THR A 189 -1.63 -11.03 7.75
CA THR A 189 -2.77 -10.43 7.04
C THR A 189 -2.35 -9.11 6.39
N GLY A 190 -2.65 -8.93 5.10
CA GLY A 190 -2.41 -7.69 4.36
C GLY A 190 -3.63 -6.79 4.32
N THR A 191 -4.81 -7.39 4.16
CA THR A 191 -6.08 -6.66 4.08
C THR A 191 -7.26 -7.54 4.51
N VAL A 192 -8.32 -6.90 4.97
CA VAL A 192 -9.64 -7.51 5.20
C VAL A 192 -10.70 -6.65 4.55
N ARG A 193 -11.70 -7.28 3.89
CA ARG A 193 -12.80 -6.57 3.25
C ARG A 193 -14.09 -7.38 3.39
N SER A 194 -15.12 -6.73 3.91
CA SER A 194 -16.45 -7.32 4.09
C SER A 194 -17.34 -7.12 2.86
N SER A 195 -18.19 -8.09 2.57
CA SER A 195 -19.28 -8.03 1.58
C SER A 195 -20.20 -9.21 1.79
N ASP A 196 -21.49 -9.06 1.48
CA ASP A 196 -22.41 -10.19 1.36
C ASP A 196 -22.06 -10.97 0.07
N ILE A 197 -21.30 -12.07 0.22
CA ILE A 197 -20.74 -12.83 -0.91
C ILE A 197 -21.75 -13.82 -1.47
N ASP A 198 -22.52 -14.49 -0.62
CA ASP A 198 -23.43 -15.55 -1.03
C ASP A 198 -24.91 -15.10 -1.16
N GLY A 199 -25.20 -13.85 -0.78
CA GLY A 199 -26.50 -13.21 -0.97
C GLY A 199 -27.51 -13.55 0.11
N ASP A 200 -27.08 -13.94 1.30
CA ASP A 200 -27.95 -14.27 2.43
C ASP A 200 -28.28 -13.07 3.34
N GLY A 201 -27.60 -11.93 3.13
CA GLY A 201 -27.77 -10.67 3.84
C GLY A 201 -26.77 -10.43 4.96
N ASP A 202 -25.98 -11.41 5.32
CA ASP A 202 -24.91 -11.30 6.32
C ASP A 202 -23.59 -10.83 5.67
N GLN A 203 -22.73 -10.16 6.42
CA GLN A 203 -21.45 -9.72 5.90
C GLN A 203 -20.40 -10.82 6.05
N ASP A 204 -19.88 -11.30 4.92
CA ASP A 204 -18.78 -12.24 4.79
C ASP A 204 -17.44 -11.50 4.65
N LEU A 205 -16.32 -12.24 4.67
CA LEU A 205 -15.00 -11.66 4.61
C LEU A 205 -14.13 -12.24 3.49
N PHE A 206 -13.45 -11.37 2.78
CA PHE A 206 -12.17 -11.67 2.16
C PHE A 206 -11.03 -11.27 3.09
N VAL A 207 -10.14 -12.21 3.42
CA VAL A 207 -8.91 -11.97 4.16
C VAL A 207 -7.72 -12.26 3.26
N GLY A 208 -7.08 -11.20 2.80
CA GLY A 208 -5.91 -11.26 1.93
C GLY A 208 -4.63 -11.38 2.76
N SER A 209 -3.88 -12.46 2.55
CA SER A 209 -2.60 -12.66 3.23
C SER A 209 -1.45 -12.06 2.42
N ARG A 210 -0.56 -11.34 3.11
CA ARG A 210 0.58 -10.66 2.49
C ARG A 210 1.81 -11.53 2.42
N VAL A 211 2.16 -12.22 3.50
CA VAL A 211 3.37 -13.02 3.59
C VAL A 211 3.26 -14.06 4.71
N SER A 212 3.95 -15.19 4.55
CA SER A 212 4.27 -16.08 5.67
C SER A 212 5.66 -15.71 6.19
N PRO A 213 5.83 -15.40 7.48
CA PRO A 213 7.13 -15.01 8.04
C PRO A 213 8.23 -16.02 7.72
N GLY A 214 9.39 -15.54 7.28
CA GLY A 214 10.53 -16.38 6.87
C GLY A 214 10.42 -17.02 5.48
N MET A 215 9.29 -16.85 4.77
CA MET A 215 9.02 -17.55 3.50
C MET A 215 8.91 -16.60 2.29
N TYR A 216 9.26 -15.33 2.44
CA TYR A 216 9.21 -14.38 1.33
C TYR A 216 10.05 -14.86 0.13
N PRO A 217 9.56 -14.80 -1.12
CA PRO A 217 8.28 -14.31 -1.62
C PRO A 217 7.27 -15.44 -1.91
N SER A 218 7.28 -16.51 -1.16
CA SER A 218 6.29 -17.57 -1.32
C SER A 218 4.88 -17.05 -1.07
N THR A 219 3.95 -17.40 -1.93
CA THR A 219 2.56 -16.97 -1.85
C THR A 219 1.87 -17.57 -0.63
N PRO A 220 1.36 -16.76 0.30
CA PRO A 220 0.60 -17.23 1.46
C PRO A 220 -0.85 -17.60 1.08
N GLU A 221 -1.57 -18.26 1.99
CA GLU A 221 -2.98 -18.57 1.81
C GLU A 221 -3.87 -17.39 2.17
N SER A 222 -4.63 -16.88 1.20
CA SER A 222 -5.76 -15.96 1.42
C SER A 222 -7.06 -16.74 1.61
N LYS A 223 -8.07 -16.14 2.27
CA LYS A 223 -9.29 -16.81 2.67
C LYS A 223 -10.55 -16.04 2.29
N ILE A 224 -11.60 -16.81 1.96
CA ILE A 224 -12.99 -16.36 1.98
C ILE A 224 -13.65 -17.00 3.18
N LEU A 225 -14.18 -16.18 4.06
CA LEU A 225 -14.83 -16.61 5.29
C LEU A 225 -16.32 -16.26 5.22
N ILE A 226 -17.18 -17.26 5.27
CA ILE A 226 -18.65 -17.09 5.27
C ILE A 226 -19.12 -16.99 6.73
N ASN A 227 -19.93 -15.98 6.98
CA ASN A 227 -20.56 -15.68 8.25
C ASN A 227 -21.83 -16.54 8.44
N ASP A 228 -22.22 -16.79 9.66
CA ASP A 228 -23.50 -17.42 10.01
C ASP A 228 -24.54 -16.41 10.56
N GLY A 229 -24.30 -15.10 10.36
CA GLY A 229 -25.10 -14.01 10.90
C GLY A 229 -25.02 -13.84 12.42
N LYS A 230 -24.03 -14.47 13.07
CA LYS A 230 -23.76 -14.38 14.52
C LYS A 230 -22.29 -14.16 14.81
N GLY A 231 -21.54 -13.71 13.82
CA GLY A 231 -20.11 -13.48 13.91
C GLY A 231 -19.29 -14.77 14.07
N ASN A 232 -19.78 -15.91 13.53
CA ASN A 232 -18.97 -17.12 13.42
C ASN A 232 -18.67 -17.38 11.95
N PHE A 233 -17.39 -17.41 11.61
CA PHE A 233 -16.90 -17.48 10.25
C PHE A 233 -16.36 -18.87 9.91
N THR A 234 -16.73 -19.37 8.73
CA THR A 234 -16.25 -20.66 8.21
C THR A 234 -15.43 -20.45 6.95
N ASP A 235 -14.25 -21.06 6.86
CA ASP A 235 -13.42 -21.04 5.67
C ASP A 235 -14.10 -21.80 4.52
N ALA A 236 -14.58 -21.07 3.54
CA ALA A 236 -15.24 -21.59 2.34
C ALA A 236 -14.35 -21.46 1.08
N THR A 237 -13.10 -21.02 1.20
CA THR A 237 -12.20 -20.70 0.09
C THR A 237 -12.13 -21.80 -0.95
N GLY A 238 -11.87 -23.03 -0.53
CA GLY A 238 -11.76 -24.18 -1.44
C GLY A 238 -13.05 -24.54 -2.17
N LYS A 239 -14.21 -24.12 -1.66
CA LYS A 239 -15.54 -24.45 -2.21
C LYS A 239 -16.04 -23.40 -3.18
N ILE A 240 -15.84 -22.11 -2.87
CA ILE A 240 -16.45 -21.00 -3.62
C ILE A 240 -15.44 -20.15 -4.38
N ALA A 241 -14.16 -20.19 -3.99
CA ALA A 241 -13.11 -19.34 -4.54
C ALA A 241 -11.73 -20.03 -4.55
N PRO A 242 -11.56 -21.23 -5.14
CA PRO A 242 -10.30 -21.99 -5.05
C PRO A 242 -9.09 -21.24 -5.59
N ASP A 243 -9.28 -20.38 -6.60
CA ASP A 243 -8.20 -19.58 -7.22
C ASP A 243 -7.73 -18.42 -6.34
N ILE A 244 -8.44 -18.09 -5.27
CA ILE A 244 -8.06 -17.07 -4.29
C ILE A 244 -7.03 -17.62 -3.31
N LYS A 245 -7.07 -18.91 -3.01
CA LYS A 245 -6.25 -19.51 -1.95
C LYS A 245 -4.78 -19.12 -2.04
N TYR A 246 -4.21 -19.15 -3.23
CA TYR A 246 -2.82 -18.78 -3.50
C TYR A 246 -2.74 -17.71 -4.59
N ALA A 247 -3.56 -16.67 -4.47
CA ALA A 247 -3.67 -15.63 -5.48
C ALA A 247 -2.43 -14.75 -5.64
N GLY A 248 -1.65 -14.60 -4.57
CA GLY A 248 -0.45 -13.78 -4.52
C GLY A 248 -0.14 -13.29 -3.11
N MET A 249 0.84 -12.40 -2.99
CA MET A 249 1.14 -11.65 -1.76
C MET A 249 0.24 -10.42 -1.70
N VAL A 250 -0.98 -10.59 -1.20
CA VAL A 250 -2.03 -9.57 -1.25
C VAL A 250 -1.73 -8.43 -0.29
N SER A 251 -1.66 -7.21 -0.81
CA SER A 251 -1.49 -5.98 -0.01
C SER A 251 -2.81 -5.25 0.26
N ASP A 252 -3.75 -5.28 -0.72
CA ASP A 252 -5.04 -4.62 -0.55
C ASP A 252 -6.10 -5.20 -1.50
N ALA A 253 -7.38 -4.88 -1.23
CA ALA A 253 -8.52 -5.34 -2.00
C ALA A 253 -9.71 -4.38 -1.93
N VAL A 254 -10.62 -4.49 -2.89
CA VAL A 254 -11.91 -3.78 -2.88
C VAL A 254 -13.02 -4.66 -3.43
N TRP A 255 -14.24 -4.44 -2.94
CA TRP A 255 -15.46 -4.99 -3.49
C TRP A 255 -16.17 -3.93 -4.33
N ILE A 256 -16.36 -4.19 -5.62
CA ILE A 256 -17.13 -3.34 -6.54
C ILE A 256 -17.85 -4.20 -7.57
N ASP A 257 -18.95 -3.72 -8.10
CA ASP A 257 -19.62 -4.30 -9.26
C ASP A 257 -18.85 -3.87 -10.53
N VAL A 258 -18.06 -4.80 -11.13
CA VAL A 258 -17.24 -4.50 -12.32
C VAL A 258 -17.98 -4.73 -13.62
N ASN A 259 -19.11 -5.44 -13.59
CA ASN A 259 -19.86 -5.92 -14.76
C ASN A 259 -21.30 -5.39 -14.83
N GLN A 260 -21.69 -4.51 -13.91
CA GLN A 260 -22.99 -3.86 -13.79
C GLN A 260 -24.17 -4.84 -13.55
N ASP A 261 -23.92 -5.96 -12.87
CA ASP A 261 -24.94 -6.94 -12.49
C ASP A 261 -25.53 -6.70 -11.08
N LYS A 262 -25.06 -5.67 -10.37
CA LYS A 262 -25.44 -5.25 -9.01
C LYS A 262 -24.97 -6.21 -7.91
N VAL A 263 -24.03 -7.07 -8.21
CA VAL A 263 -23.35 -7.91 -7.24
C VAL A 263 -21.92 -7.45 -7.12
N ASN A 264 -21.39 -7.36 -5.91
CA ASN A 264 -20.01 -6.97 -5.72
C ASN A 264 -19.05 -8.09 -6.16
N ASP A 265 -18.08 -7.71 -6.96
CA ASP A 265 -16.94 -8.51 -7.39
C ASP A 265 -15.71 -8.15 -6.57
N LEU A 266 -14.77 -9.06 -6.42
CA LEU A 266 -13.53 -8.83 -5.68
C LEU A 266 -12.39 -8.47 -6.60
N ILE A 267 -11.73 -7.34 -6.32
CA ILE A 267 -10.46 -6.99 -6.96
C ILE A 267 -9.35 -7.01 -5.91
N ILE A 268 -8.26 -7.71 -6.20
CA ILE A 268 -7.10 -7.79 -5.32
C ILE A 268 -5.82 -7.34 -6.01
N VAL A 269 -4.95 -6.72 -5.24
CA VAL A 269 -3.61 -6.26 -5.66
C VAL A 269 -2.56 -6.66 -4.61
N GLY A 270 -1.31 -6.75 -5.04
CA GLY A 270 -0.23 -7.09 -4.12
C GLY A 270 1.16 -7.09 -4.76
N GLU A 271 2.15 -7.50 -3.99
CA GLU A 271 3.55 -7.52 -4.43
C GLU A 271 3.80 -8.66 -5.42
N TRP A 272 4.50 -8.36 -6.52
CA TRP A 272 4.91 -9.33 -7.53
C TRP A 272 3.74 -10.09 -8.18
N MET A 273 2.57 -9.50 -8.25
CA MET A 273 1.40 -10.16 -8.83
C MET A 273 0.62 -9.23 -9.77
N PRO A 274 -0.14 -9.78 -10.73
CA PRO A 274 -1.07 -8.99 -11.52
C PRO A 274 -2.25 -8.51 -10.68
N ILE A 275 -2.94 -7.48 -11.16
CA ILE A 275 -4.26 -7.12 -10.67
C ILE A 275 -5.19 -8.30 -10.97
N ARG A 276 -5.87 -8.84 -9.96
CA ARG A 276 -6.80 -9.96 -10.14
C ARG A 276 -8.23 -9.54 -9.85
N ILE A 277 -9.14 -9.97 -10.71
CA ILE A 277 -10.56 -9.68 -10.64
C ILE A 277 -11.33 -11.00 -10.56
N PHE A 278 -12.09 -11.16 -9.50
CA PHE A 278 -12.92 -12.34 -9.26
C PHE A 278 -14.37 -11.94 -9.34
N VAL A 279 -15.05 -12.32 -10.41
CA VAL A 279 -16.48 -12.04 -10.61
C VAL A 279 -17.30 -12.98 -9.73
N ASN A 280 -18.23 -12.38 -8.97
CA ASN A 280 -19.15 -13.11 -8.12
C ASN A 280 -20.32 -13.66 -8.94
N GLN A 281 -20.38 -14.96 -9.08
CA GLN A 281 -21.44 -15.68 -9.79
C GLN A 281 -22.32 -16.44 -8.79
N LYS A 282 -23.24 -15.71 -8.11
CA LYS A 282 -24.16 -16.30 -7.13
C LYS A 282 -23.44 -17.02 -5.98
N GLY A 283 -22.54 -16.32 -5.31
CA GLY A 283 -21.77 -16.83 -4.18
C GLY A 283 -20.54 -17.66 -4.60
N LYS A 284 -20.14 -17.66 -5.87
CA LYS A 284 -18.91 -18.25 -6.36
C LYS A 284 -18.04 -17.20 -7.03
N LEU A 285 -16.82 -17.07 -6.58
CA LEU A 285 -15.85 -16.12 -7.10
C LEU A 285 -14.98 -16.79 -8.16
N LYS A 286 -15.14 -16.35 -9.41
CA LYS A 286 -14.40 -16.87 -10.56
C LYS A 286 -13.38 -15.86 -11.05
N ASP A 287 -12.13 -16.27 -11.21
CA ASP A 287 -11.11 -15.42 -11.83
C ASP A 287 -11.50 -15.07 -13.27
N SER A 288 -11.76 -13.79 -13.47
CA SER A 288 -12.13 -13.18 -14.75
C SER A 288 -11.15 -12.07 -15.13
N SER A 289 -9.97 -12.02 -14.51
CA SER A 289 -8.98 -10.94 -14.68
C SER A 289 -8.68 -10.65 -16.16
N ALA A 290 -8.51 -11.70 -16.97
CA ALA A 290 -8.24 -11.55 -18.40
C ALA A 290 -9.42 -10.98 -19.23
N GLU A 291 -10.63 -10.95 -18.66
CA GLU A 291 -11.80 -10.34 -19.30
C GLU A 291 -11.77 -8.81 -19.16
N PHE A 292 -11.27 -8.31 -18.04
CA PHE A 292 -11.29 -6.88 -17.68
C PHE A 292 -9.93 -6.17 -17.85
N ILE A 293 -8.81 -6.86 -17.68
CA ILE A 293 -7.45 -6.31 -17.79
C ILE A 293 -6.82 -6.81 -19.10
N LYS A 294 -6.48 -5.89 -20.01
CA LYS A 294 -5.94 -6.20 -21.34
C LYS A 294 -4.47 -5.77 -21.52
N PHE A 295 -3.78 -5.49 -20.44
CA PHE A 295 -2.38 -5.06 -20.41
C PHE A 295 -1.60 -5.85 -19.35
N GLY A 296 -0.27 -5.85 -19.42
CA GLY A 296 0.58 -6.44 -18.39
C GLY A 296 0.44 -5.68 -17.07
N SER A 297 -0.18 -6.32 -16.07
CA SER A 297 -0.55 -5.66 -14.82
C SER A 297 0.22 -6.18 -13.60
N SER A 298 1.22 -7.02 -13.81
CA SER A 298 2.08 -7.47 -12.70
C SER A 298 2.88 -6.29 -12.16
N GLY A 299 2.76 -6.00 -10.86
CA GLY A 299 3.34 -4.83 -10.24
C GLY A 299 3.85 -5.08 -8.82
N TRP A 300 4.33 -4.01 -8.20
CA TRP A 300 4.63 -3.97 -6.78
C TRP A 300 3.57 -3.09 -6.10
N TRP A 301 2.33 -3.61 -6.12
CA TRP A 301 1.15 -2.89 -5.66
C TRP A 301 1.10 -2.81 -4.14
N ASN A 302 0.76 -1.63 -3.62
CA ASN A 302 0.70 -1.38 -2.17
C ASN A 302 -0.72 -1.19 -1.66
N THR A 303 -1.61 -0.57 -2.45
CA THR A 303 -2.99 -0.23 -2.05
C THR A 303 -3.87 -0.05 -3.27
N ILE A 304 -5.18 -0.22 -3.10
CA ILE A 304 -6.20 0.04 -4.11
C ILE A 304 -7.33 0.88 -3.51
N TYR A 305 -7.82 1.84 -4.27
CA TYR A 305 -8.93 2.71 -3.90
C TYR A 305 -9.96 2.73 -5.02
N ALA A 306 -11.24 2.60 -4.68
CA ALA A 306 -12.34 2.56 -5.63
C ALA A 306 -13.32 3.72 -5.36
N GLU A 307 -13.61 4.53 -6.37
CA GLU A 307 -14.53 5.66 -6.32
C GLU A 307 -15.02 5.97 -7.73
N ASP A 308 -16.25 6.47 -7.87
CA ASP A 308 -16.73 7.09 -9.11
C ASP A 308 -16.04 8.46 -9.26
N ILE A 309 -14.95 8.48 -10.03
CA ILE A 309 -14.07 9.65 -10.17
C ILE A 309 -14.51 10.57 -11.30
N ASP A 310 -15.03 10.01 -12.37
CA ASP A 310 -15.45 10.79 -13.53
C ASP A 310 -16.94 11.09 -13.58
N GLY A 311 -17.71 10.54 -12.64
CA GLY A 311 -19.14 10.86 -12.44
C GLY A 311 -20.07 10.12 -13.40
N ASP A 312 -19.64 8.99 -13.97
CA ASP A 312 -20.44 8.19 -14.90
C ASP A 312 -21.31 7.13 -14.21
N GLY A 313 -21.12 6.93 -12.90
CA GLY A 313 -21.88 6.02 -12.05
C GLY A 313 -21.19 4.68 -11.80
N ASP A 314 -20.09 4.39 -12.49
CA ASP A 314 -19.25 3.21 -12.26
C ASP A 314 -18.10 3.56 -11.33
N LYS A 315 -17.62 2.61 -10.53
CA LYS A 315 -16.44 2.85 -9.71
C LYS A 315 -15.15 2.60 -10.49
N ASP A 316 -14.31 3.60 -10.53
CA ASP A 316 -12.94 3.55 -11.02
C ASP A 316 -11.97 3.09 -9.96
N LEU A 317 -10.73 2.80 -10.37
CA LEU A 317 -9.68 2.36 -9.46
C LEU A 317 -8.48 3.30 -9.53
N VAL A 318 -7.95 3.67 -8.37
CA VAL A 318 -6.61 4.24 -8.22
C VAL A 318 -5.76 3.25 -7.45
N ILE A 319 -4.64 2.84 -8.04
CA ILE A 319 -3.82 1.77 -7.48
C ILE A 319 -2.41 2.28 -7.23
N GLY A 320 -2.00 2.28 -5.96
CA GLY A 320 -0.68 2.71 -5.51
C GLY A 320 0.39 1.66 -5.75
N ASN A 321 1.53 2.08 -6.31
CA ASN A 321 2.66 1.23 -6.65
C ASN A 321 3.97 1.80 -6.10
N LEU A 322 5.11 1.20 -6.46
CA LEU A 322 6.46 1.64 -6.10
C LEU A 322 6.79 3.04 -6.63
N GLY A 323 6.24 3.41 -7.79
CA GLY A 323 6.58 4.64 -8.49
C GLY A 323 7.83 4.50 -9.36
N LEU A 324 8.18 5.58 -10.09
CA LEU A 324 9.27 5.58 -11.07
C LEU A 324 10.58 6.18 -10.55
N ASN A 325 10.59 6.77 -9.37
CA ASN A 325 11.78 7.37 -8.76
C ASN A 325 12.58 6.33 -7.96
N ALA A 326 12.86 5.20 -8.59
CA ALA A 326 13.67 4.11 -8.07
C ALA A 326 14.84 3.80 -9.02
N GLN A 327 15.89 3.15 -8.51
CA GLN A 327 16.96 2.63 -9.36
C GLN A 327 16.45 1.50 -10.27
N PHE A 328 15.38 0.82 -9.85
CA PHE A 328 14.73 -0.24 -10.62
C PHE A 328 13.89 0.36 -11.74
N LYS A 329 13.90 -0.30 -12.89
CA LYS A 329 13.00 -0.04 -14.01
C LYS A 329 12.34 -1.36 -14.39
N ALA A 330 11.10 -1.28 -14.84
CA ALA A 330 10.36 -2.45 -15.30
C ALA A 330 9.52 -2.13 -16.53
N SER A 331 9.31 -3.12 -17.35
CA SER A 331 8.40 -3.12 -18.48
C SER A 331 8.01 -4.55 -18.81
N GLU A 332 7.06 -4.77 -19.71
CA GLU A 332 6.71 -6.11 -20.19
C GLU A 332 7.92 -6.85 -20.82
N LYS A 333 8.83 -6.11 -21.48
CA LYS A 333 10.03 -6.70 -22.13
C LYS A 333 11.17 -6.91 -21.15
N GLU A 334 11.31 -6.04 -20.18
CA GLU A 334 12.37 -6.05 -19.17
C GLU A 334 11.76 -5.99 -17.76
N PRO A 335 11.05 -7.07 -17.32
CA PRO A 335 10.40 -7.08 -16.02
C PRO A 335 11.42 -7.17 -14.89
N MET A 336 11.15 -6.56 -13.76
CA MET A 336 11.77 -6.98 -12.51
C MET A 336 11.34 -8.41 -12.21
N SER A 337 12.22 -9.21 -11.66
CA SER A 337 11.91 -10.61 -11.31
C SER A 337 12.52 -10.99 -9.97
N ILE A 338 11.87 -11.94 -9.30
CA ILE A 338 12.40 -12.55 -8.10
C ILE A 338 12.35 -14.06 -8.24
N TYR A 339 13.51 -14.68 -8.32
CA TYR A 339 13.66 -16.13 -8.32
C TYR A 339 13.75 -16.61 -6.89
N TYR A 340 13.06 -17.69 -6.56
CA TYR A 340 13.10 -18.22 -5.20
C TYR A 340 12.97 -19.73 -5.13
N LYS A 341 13.76 -20.29 -4.26
CA LYS A 341 13.84 -21.70 -3.89
C LYS A 341 14.71 -21.78 -2.64
N ASP A 342 14.71 -22.85 -1.93
CA ASP A 342 15.78 -23.23 -1.01
C ASP A 342 16.93 -23.80 -1.86
N PHE A 343 17.90 -22.94 -2.22
CA PHE A 343 18.99 -23.29 -3.14
C PHE A 343 20.13 -24.06 -2.47
N ASP A 344 20.25 -23.98 -1.15
CA ASP A 344 21.30 -24.67 -0.38
C ASP A 344 20.74 -25.76 0.56
N GLU A 345 19.44 -26.04 0.47
CA GLU A 345 18.74 -27.10 1.21
C GLU A 345 18.82 -26.93 2.73
N ASN A 346 18.81 -25.67 3.21
CA ASN A 346 18.89 -25.35 4.63
C ASN A 346 17.52 -25.18 5.31
N GLY A 347 16.40 -25.32 4.55
CA GLY A 347 15.04 -25.17 5.02
C GLY A 347 14.51 -23.73 4.94
N SER A 348 15.29 -22.80 4.44
CA SER A 348 14.93 -21.39 4.24
C SER A 348 14.74 -21.06 2.76
N VAL A 349 13.88 -20.09 2.45
CA VAL A 349 13.70 -19.61 1.07
C VAL A 349 14.73 -18.54 0.75
N ASP A 350 15.42 -18.69 -0.39
CA ASP A 350 16.41 -17.73 -0.89
C ASP A 350 15.81 -16.87 -2.00
N PRO A 351 15.41 -15.61 -1.73
CA PRO A 351 14.83 -14.72 -2.73
C PRO A 351 15.91 -13.98 -3.52
N ILE A 352 16.09 -14.31 -4.79
CA ILE A 352 17.06 -13.63 -5.66
C ILE A 352 16.34 -12.60 -6.53
N PHE A 353 16.30 -11.38 -6.07
CA PHE A 353 15.74 -10.25 -6.81
C PHE A 353 16.66 -9.83 -7.95
N CYS A 354 16.12 -9.70 -9.16
CA CYS A 354 16.83 -9.30 -10.37
C CYS A 354 16.11 -8.15 -11.07
N TYR A 355 16.90 -7.28 -11.74
CA TYR A 355 16.38 -6.22 -12.60
C TYR A 355 17.34 -5.95 -13.77
N TYR A 356 16.82 -5.30 -14.82
CA TYR A 356 17.58 -5.06 -16.04
C TYR A 356 18.47 -3.81 -15.94
N ILE A 357 19.70 -3.94 -16.47
CA ILE A 357 20.63 -2.84 -16.70
C ILE A 357 21.19 -3.04 -18.11
N GLY A 358 20.88 -2.11 -19.03
CA GLY A 358 21.38 -2.17 -20.42
C GLY A 358 20.96 -3.45 -21.16
N GLY A 359 19.75 -3.95 -20.93
CA GLY A 359 19.21 -5.13 -21.63
C GLY A 359 19.61 -6.48 -21.01
N VAL A 360 20.33 -6.48 -19.88
CA VAL A 360 20.73 -7.70 -19.17
C VAL A 360 20.18 -7.69 -17.76
N SER A 361 19.58 -8.80 -17.33
CA SER A 361 19.03 -8.97 -15.97
C SER A 361 20.11 -9.41 -15.00
N TYR A 362 20.34 -8.60 -13.96
CA TYR A 362 21.34 -8.83 -12.92
C TYR A 362 20.71 -8.98 -11.55
N PRO A 363 21.29 -9.81 -10.66
CA PRO A 363 20.92 -9.86 -9.25
C PRO A 363 21.09 -8.50 -8.58
N ALA A 364 20.08 -8.09 -7.84
CA ALA A 364 20.12 -6.84 -7.07
C ALA A 364 21.01 -6.95 -5.82
N ALA A 365 21.20 -8.15 -5.26
CA ALA A 365 22.04 -8.37 -4.11
C ALA A 365 23.51 -8.03 -4.40
N SER A 366 24.24 -7.50 -3.41
CA SER A 366 25.70 -7.43 -3.49
C SER A 366 26.30 -8.84 -3.42
N ARG A 367 27.56 -8.98 -3.85
CA ARG A 367 28.28 -10.24 -3.69
C ARG A 367 28.25 -10.71 -2.23
N ASP A 368 28.53 -9.82 -1.30
CA ASP A 368 28.64 -10.16 0.11
C ASP A 368 27.29 -10.55 0.70
N ASP A 369 26.22 -9.80 0.44
CA ASP A 369 24.86 -10.16 0.86
C ASP A 369 24.46 -11.56 0.35
N LEU A 370 24.78 -11.84 -0.94
CA LEU A 370 24.45 -13.14 -1.54
C LEU A 370 25.28 -14.28 -0.94
N MET A 371 26.57 -14.04 -0.65
CA MET A 371 27.43 -15.05 -0.02
C MET A 371 27.10 -15.26 1.47
N ASP A 372 26.51 -14.30 2.14
CA ASP A 372 26.00 -14.47 3.49
C ASP A 372 24.74 -15.34 3.51
N GLN A 373 23.85 -15.18 2.53
CA GLN A 373 22.67 -16.03 2.37
C GLN A 373 23.04 -17.42 1.83
N LEU A 374 23.92 -17.49 0.83
CA LEU A 374 24.31 -18.71 0.12
C LEU A 374 25.83 -18.92 0.14
N PRO A 375 26.40 -19.45 1.26
CA PRO A 375 27.84 -19.61 1.42
C PRO A 375 28.50 -20.50 0.37
N SER A 376 27.76 -21.42 -0.25
CA SER A 376 28.24 -22.31 -1.33
C SER A 376 28.77 -21.53 -2.54
N LEU A 377 28.25 -20.33 -2.80
CA LEU A 377 28.68 -19.47 -3.91
C LEU A 377 30.03 -18.78 -3.68
N LYS A 378 30.57 -18.77 -2.45
CA LYS A 378 31.88 -18.15 -2.14
C LYS A 378 33.02 -18.68 -3.00
N ASN A 379 33.06 -19.97 -3.24
CA ASN A 379 34.11 -20.61 -4.05
C ASN A 379 33.98 -20.26 -5.55
N LYS A 380 32.80 -19.94 -6.03
CA LYS A 380 32.53 -19.56 -7.42
C LYS A 380 32.91 -18.11 -7.70
N PHE A 381 32.71 -17.23 -6.75
CA PHE A 381 32.91 -15.78 -6.88
C PHE A 381 33.90 -15.26 -5.84
N LEU A 382 35.15 -15.76 -5.89
CA LEU A 382 36.22 -15.32 -4.98
C LEU A 382 36.55 -13.82 -5.12
N GLU A 383 36.39 -13.27 -6.32
CA GLU A 383 36.75 -11.91 -6.65
C GLU A 383 35.48 -11.11 -7.07
N TYR A 384 35.40 -9.84 -6.62
CA TYR A 384 34.23 -8.98 -6.89
C TYR A 384 33.99 -8.78 -8.39
N HIS A 385 35.04 -8.66 -9.21
CA HIS A 385 34.88 -8.44 -10.64
C HIS A 385 34.22 -9.61 -11.36
N LYS A 386 34.37 -10.84 -10.86
CA LYS A 386 33.71 -12.04 -11.41
C LYS A 386 32.20 -12.04 -11.12
N TYR A 387 31.81 -11.43 -10.00
CA TYR A 387 30.40 -11.30 -9.64
C TYR A 387 29.74 -10.09 -10.34
N ALA A 388 30.49 -9.03 -10.66
CA ALA A 388 29.95 -7.78 -11.16
C ALA A 388 29.08 -7.90 -12.42
N ASN A 389 29.34 -8.93 -13.26
CA ASN A 389 28.61 -9.21 -14.48
C ASN A 389 27.82 -10.54 -14.42
N ALA A 390 27.68 -11.13 -13.23
CA ALA A 390 27.01 -12.40 -13.07
C ALA A 390 25.49 -12.24 -13.19
N THR A 391 24.88 -13.05 -14.00
CA THR A 391 23.42 -13.21 -14.15
C THR A 391 22.94 -14.36 -13.26
N ILE A 392 21.62 -14.57 -13.18
CA ILE A 392 21.05 -15.71 -12.45
C ILE A 392 21.58 -17.07 -12.96
N ASN A 393 21.86 -17.19 -14.27
CA ASN A 393 22.41 -18.39 -14.88
C ASN A 393 23.91 -18.60 -14.57
N ASP A 394 24.60 -17.53 -14.17
CA ASP A 394 25.97 -17.61 -13.67
C ASP A 394 26.01 -17.96 -12.18
N LEU A 395 24.95 -17.67 -11.42
CA LEU A 395 24.83 -18.08 -10.02
C LEU A 395 24.56 -19.57 -9.89
N PHE A 396 23.59 -20.07 -10.64
CA PHE A 396 23.03 -21.41 -10.51
C PHE A 396 23.13 -22.19 -11.82
N THR A 397 23.22 -23.51 -11.72
CA THR A 397 23.12 -24.42 -12.87
C THR A 397 21.67 -24.55 -13.34
N ALA A 398 21.47 -25.02 -14.57
CA ALA A 398 20.13 -25.29 -15.09
C ALA A 398 19.32 -26.26 -14.21
N ASP A 399 19.99 -27.27 -13.62
CA ASP A 399 19.35 -28.24 -12.71
C ASP A 399 18.92 -27.57 -11.39
N GLN A 400 19.72 -26.67 -10.85
CA GLN A 400 19.34 -25.90 -9.65
C GLN A 400 18.16 -24.96 -9.91
N LEU A 401 18.08 -24.39 -11.11
CA LEU A 401 16.98 -23.51 -11.52
C LEU A 401 15.71 -24.23 -11.94
N LYS A 402 15.78 -25.53 -12.25
CA LYS A 402 14.66 -26.31 -12.81
C LYS A 402 13.36 -26.19 -12.02
N ASP A 403 13.44 -26.21 -10.67
CA ASP A 403 12.28 -26.15 -9.80
C ASP A 403 12.18 -24.79 -9.06
N ALA A 404 13.01 -23.81 -9.44
CA ALA A 404 12.92 -22.46 -8.88
C ALA A 404 11.66 -21.77 -9.41
N LYS A 405 10.92 -21.17 -8.51
CA LYS A 405 9.78 -20.32 -8.88
C LYS A 405 10.27 -18.91 -9.21
N MET A 406 9.49 -18.21 -10.03
CA MET A 406 9.77 -16.83 -10.43
C MET A 406 8.49 -16.01 -10.38
N LEU A 407 8.54 -14.85 -9.72
CA LEU A 407 7.52 -13.81 -9.80
C LEU A 407 8.11 -12.62 -10.54
N LYS A 408 7.24 -11.77 -11.11
CA LYS A 408 7.66 -10.60 -11.88
C LYS A 408 6.82 -9.37 -11.58
N ALA A 409 7.41 -8.20 -11.81
CA ALA A 409 6.72 -6.93 -11.87
C ALA A 409 7.09 -6.24 -13.19
N GLU A 410 6.07 -5.83 -13.96
CA GLU A 410 6.17 -5.22 -15.29
C GLU A 410 5.80 -3.75 -15.26
N LEU A 411 4.97 -3.37 -14.28
CA LEU A 411 4.41 -2.04 -14.11
C LEU A 411 4.73 -1.53 -12.69
N LEU A 412 5.37 -0.38 -12.61
CA LEU A 412 5.76 0.26 -11.34
C LEU A 412 5.03 1.58 -11.07
N GLU A 413 4.33 2.09 -12.07
CA GLU A 413 3.56 3.33 -11.96
C GLU A 413 2.38 3.17 -11.00
N THR A 414 2.11 4.18 -10.19
CA THR A 414 0.81 4.42 -9.58
C THR A 414 -0.16 4.82 -10.68
N VAL A 415 -1.29 4.13 -10.80
CA VAL A 415 -2.18 4.22 -11.96
C VAL A 415 -3.60 4.61 -11.58
N TYR A 416 -4.30 5.20 -12.54
CA TYR A 416 -5.75 5.32 -12.58
C TYR A 416 -6.29 4.36 -13.65
N LEU A 417 -7.26 3.55 -13.29
CA LEU A 417 -7.97 2.63 -14.16
C LEU A 417 -9.43 3.06 -14.24
N GLU A 418 -9.81 3.63 -15.39
CA GLU A 418 -11.19 3.99 -15.71
C GLU A 418 -12.00 2.73 -15.98
N ASN A 419 -13.08 2.55 -15.25
CA ASN A 419 -14.03 1.49 -15.52
C ASN A 419 -14.90 1.87 -16.74
N THR A 420 -15.16 0.93 -17.60
CA THR A 420 -15.99 1.15 -18.81
C THR A 420 -17.23 0.24 -18.81
N GLY A 421 -17.50 -0.45 -17.70
CA GLY A 421 -18.50 -1.51 -17.59
C GLY A 421 -18.18 -2.78 -18.40
N LYS A 422 -17.04 -2.81 -19.13
CA LYS A 422 -16.56 -3.94 -19.95
C LYS A 422 -15.09 -4.26 -19.76
N GLY A 423 -14.43 -3.53 -18.89
CA GLY A 423 -13.00 -3.63 -18.60
C GLY A 423 -12.44 -2.29 -18.17
N PHE A 424 -11.16 -2.28 -17.86
CA PHE A 424 -10.47 -1.11 -17.36
C PHE A 424 -9.52 -0.53 -18.39
N ASN A 425 -9.61 0.79 -18.59
CA ASN A 425 -8.66 1.58 -19.38
C ASN A 425 -7.59 2.15 -18.45
N LEU A 426 -6.33 1.81 -18.68
CA LEU A 426 -5.21 2.38 -17.94
C LEU A 426 -4.97 3.81 -18.41
N LYS A 427 -5.06 4.76 -17.49
CA LYS A 427 -4.71 6.18 -17.69
C LYS A 427 -3.54 6.57 -16.79
N PRO A 428 -2.52 7.27 -17.31
CA PRO A 428 -1.39 7.68 -16.50
C PRO A 428 -1.80 8.82 -15.55
N LEU A 429 -1.34 8.72 -14.30
CA LEU A 429 -1.35 9.86 -13.39
C LEU A 429 -0.15 10.77 -13.67
N PRO A 430 -0.20 12.07 -13.28
CA PRO A 430 0.94 12.97 -13.37
C PRO A 430 2.24 12.39 -12.79
N VAL A 431 3.37 12.86 -13.32
CA VAL A 431 4.69 12.34 -12.92
C VAL A 431 4.97 12.48 -11.42
N GLU A 432 4.36 13.48 -10.78
CA GLU A 432 4.47 13.68 -9.34
C GLU A 432 3.94 12.49 -8.54
N ALA A 433 2.90 11.81 -9.01
CA ALA A 433 2.38 10.59 -8.40
C ALA A 433 3.40 9.42 -8.40
N GLN A 434 4.47 9.55 -9.21
CA GLN A 434 5.51 8.54 -9.39
C GLN A 434 6.78 8.80 -8.56
N TYR A 435 6.79 9.85 -7.71
CA TYR A 435 8.00 10.26 -6.98
C TYR A 435 8.39 9.33 -5.82
N ALA A 436 7.46 8.60 -5.28
CA ALA A 436 7.70 7.61 -4.21
C ALA A 436 6.55 6.59 -4.16
N PRO A 437 6.73 5.47 -3.44
CA PRO A 437 5.66 4.49 -3.24
C PRO A 437 4.41 5.13 -2.63
N VAL A 438 3.25 4.74 -3.14
CA VAL A 438 1.94 5.17 -2.63
C VAL A 438 1.30 4.02 -1.85
N TYR A 439 1.01 4.26 -0.57
CA TYR A 439 0.39 3.30 0.35
C TYR A 439 -1.00 3.72 0.84
N ALA A 440 -1.37 4.98 0.63
CA ALA A 440 -2.64 5.51 1.07
C ALA A 440 -3.22 6.47 0.03
N ILE A 441 -4.49 6.26 -0.30
CA ILE A 441 -5.23 7.01 -1.30
C ILE A 441 -6.57 7.41 -0.73
N ALA A 442 -7.00 8.63 -1.03
CA ALA A 442 -8.35 9.09 -0.75
C ALA A 442 -8.81 10.07 -1.83
N SER A 443 -10.11 10.25 -1.96
CA SER A 443 -10.68 11.30 -2.80
C SER A 443 -11.67 12.17 -2.04
N SER A 444 -11.77 13.43 -2.45
CA SER A 444 -12.74 14.40 -1.94
C SER A 444 -12.73 15.64 -2.81
N ASP A 445 -13.78 16.42 -2.80
CA ASP A 445 -13.83 17.73 -3.45
C ASP A 445 -13.20 18.77 -2.51
N LEU A 446 -11.89 18.99 -2.63
CA LEU A 446 -11.12 19.88 -1.75
C LEU A 446 -11.06 21.32 -2.25
N ASP A 447 -11.19 21.55 -3.54
CA ASP A 447 -11.22 22.90 -4.13
C ASP A 447 -12.64 23.42 -4.35
N LYS A 448 -13.66 22.60 -4.04
CA LYS A 448 -15.10 22.93 -4.06
C LYS A 448 -15.62 23.23 -5.48
N ASP A 449 -15.08 22.57 -6.48
CA ASP A 449 -15.55 22.66 -7.87
C ASP A 449 -16.60 21.61 -8.24
N GLY A 450 -16.98 20.75 -7.29
CA GLY A 450 -17.97 19.69 -7.44
C GLY A 450 -17.41 18.40 -8.03
N LYS A 451 -16.09 18.28 -8.21
CA LYS A 451 -15.43 17.10 -8.75
C LYS A 451 -14.52 16.45 -7.71
N LYS A 452 -14.14 15.21 -7.98
CA LYS A 452 -13.27 14.46 -7.09
C LYS A 452 -11.80 14.84 -7.32
N ASP A 453 -11.12 15.26 -6.24
CA ASP A 453 -9.68 15.40 -6.17
C ASP A 453 -9.05 14.14 -5.59
N LEU A 454 -7.78 13.86 -5.88
CA LEU A 454 -7.03 12.77 -5.31
C LEU A 454 -5.99 13.24 -4.31
N ILE A 455 -5.89 12.53 -3.20
CA ILE A 455 -4.83 12.66 -2.21
C ILE A 455 -4.02 11.36 -2.21
N LEU A 456 -2.73 11.46 -2.49
CA LEU A 456 -1.79 10.33 -2.49
C LEU A 456 -0.74 10.53 -1.42
N ALA A 457 -0.55 9.53 -0.57
CA ALA A 457 0.48 9.53 0.46
C ALA A 457 1.20 8.17 0.53
N GLY A 458 2.41 8.16 1.04
CA GLY A 458 3.17 6.91 1.08
C GLY A 458 4.58 7.08 1.66
N ASN A 459 5.58 6.72 0.89
CA ASN A 459 6.99 6.57 1.24
C ASN A 459 7.36 5.19 1.81
N ASN A 460 8.64 4.84 1.67
CA ASN A 460 9.24 3.72 2.37
C ASN A 460 10.71 4.00 2.69
N SER A 461 11.02 4.22 3.95
CA SER A 461 12.40 4.35 4.46
C SER A 461 12.95 3.04 5.04
N TRP A 462 12.12 2.00 5.11
CA TRP A 462 12.45 0.68 5.65
C TRP A 462 12.94 -0.28 4.56
N THR A 463 13.79 0.21 3.68
CA THR A 463 14.40 -0.54 2.58
C THR A 463 15.81 -0.94 2.91
N ARG A 464 16.38 -1.89 2.16
CA ARG A 464 17.83 -2.13 2.23
C ARG A 464 18.59 -0.85 1.92
N ILE A 465 19.65 -0.59 2.66
CA ILE A 465 20.46 0.64 2.55
C ILE A 465 20.91 0.91 1.10
N LYS A 466 21.30 -0.13 0.36
CA LYS A 466 21.74 -0.01 -1.03
C LYS A 466 20.63 0.44 -2.01
N PHE A 467 19.36 0.24 -1.69
CA PHE A 467 18.23 0.68 -2.53
C PHE A 467 17.84 2.12 -2.25
N GLY A 468 18.37 2.71 -1.17
CA GLY A 468 18.05 4.05 -0.70
C GLY A 468 16.68 4.12 -0.04
N HIS A 469 16.31 5.32 0.38
CA HIS A 469 15.01 5.59 0.99
C HIS A 469 14.09 6.22 -0.04
N PHE A 470 12.88 5.70 -0.17
CA PHE A 470 11.84 6.27 -1.02
C PHE A 470 10.99 7.26 -0.21
N THR A 471 11.43 8.52 -0.12
CA THR A 471 10.87 9.52 0.81
C THR A 471 10.45 10.83 0.12
N SER A 472 10.16 10.79 -1.17
CA SER A 472 9.86 11.98 -1.97
C SER A 472 8.38 12.40 -1.98
N ASN A 473 7.52 11.67 -1.26
CA ASN A 473 6.11 12.02 -1.09
C ASN A 473 5.90 12.71 0.27
N ASN A 474 5.49 13.98 0.24
CA ASN A 474 5.14 14.73 1.45
C ASN A 474 3.63 15.00 1.55
N GLY A 475 2.81 14.07 1.03
CA GLY A 475 1.39 14.27 0.78
C GLY A 475 1.17 15.05 -0.53
N MET A 476 0.51 14.44 -1.48
CA MET A 476 0.28 15.00 -2.82
C MET A 476 -1.21 15.18 -3.03
N LEU A 477 -1.59 16.36 -3.49
CA LEU A 477 -2.95 16.70 -3.91
C LEU A 477 -2.97 16.86 -5.42
N PHE A 478 -3.97 16.28 -6.05
CA PHE A 478 -4.23 16.41 -7.47
C PHE A 478 -5.69 16.83 -7.66
N THR A 479 -5.94 17.98 -8.29
CA THR A 479 -7.31 18.38 -8.65
C THR A 479 -7.78 17.63 -9.88
N GLY A 480 -8.99 17.09 -9.81
CA GLY A 480 -9.62 16.35 -10.89
C GLY A 480 -10.47 17.25 -11.79
N ASN A 481 -10.62 16.87 -13.07
CA ASN A 481 -11.50 17.59 -14.00
C ASN A 481 -12.88 16.90 -14.18
N GLY A 482 -13.16 15.83 -13.43
CA GLY A 482 -14.37 15.02 -13.56
C GLY A 482 -14.41 14.19 -14.86
N LYS A 483 -13.26 13.88 -15.47
CA LYS A 483 -13.09 13.02 -16.65
C LYS A 483 -11.87 12.12 -16.53
N GLY A 484 -11.44 11.84 -15.29
CA GLY A 484 -10.27 11.02 -15.02
C GLY A 484 -8.92 11.67 -15.34
N GLU A 485 -8.86 13.00 -15.52
CA GLU A 485 -7.60 13.73 -15.69
C GLU A 485 -7.31 14.56 -14.44
N PHE A 486 -6.04 14.60 -14.03
CA PHE A 486 -5.62 15.17 -12.77
C PHE A 486 -4.47 16.16 -12.94
N ASN A 487 -4.50 17.24 -12.14
CA ASN A 487 -3.46 18.25 -12.10
C ASN A 487 -2.82 18.32 -10.73
N TYR A 488 -1.50 18.19 -10.65
CA TYR A 488 -0.77 18.30 -9.40
C TYR A 488 -0.90 19.69 -8.78
N VAL A 489 -1.23 19.74 -7.50
CA VAL A 489 -1.28 20.98 -6.73
C VAL A 489 -0.01 21.09 -5.87
N PRO A 490 0.87 22.08 -6.17
CA PRO A 490 2.11 22.25 -5.41
C PRO A 490 1.86 22.41 -3.90
N GLN A 491 2.78 21.92 -3.07
CA GLN A 491 2.63 21.89 -1.61
C GLN A 491 2.38 23.28 -0.99
N TRP A 492 2.97 24.33 -1.53
CA TRP A 492 2.74 25.68 -1.07
C TRP A 492 1.28 26.13 -1.25
N LYS A 493 0.56 25.58 -2.22
CA LYS A 493 -0.87 25.84 -2.50
C LYS A 493 -1.75 24.80 -1.82
N SER A 494 -1.41 23.51 -1.85
CA SER A 494 -2.19 22.46 -1.18
C SER A 494 -2.16 22.58 0.34
N GLY A 495 -1.04 23.04 0.92
CA GLY A 495 -0.82 23.08 2.36
C GLY A 495 -0.36 21.76 2.97
N LEU A 496 -0.29 20.69 2.18
CA LEU A 496 0.19 19.38 2.64
C LEU A 496 1.70 19.43 2.94
N ASN A 497 2.10 18.90 4.09
CA ASN A 497 3.50 18.65 4.47
C ASN A 497 3.54 17.45 5.41
N ILE A 498 3.22 16.28 4.84
CA ILE A 498 3.09 15.01 5.55
C ILE A 498 4.37 14.22 5.30
N ARG A 499 5.29 14.25 6.26
CA ARG A 499 6.56 13.55 6.17
C ARG A 499 6.50 12.22 6.91
N GLY A 500 7.25 11.23 6.43
CA GLY A 500 7.33 9.89 7.00
C GLY A 500 6.66 8.84 6.13
N ASN A 501 6.64 7.61 6.62
CA ASN A 501 6.06 6.47 5.92
C ASN A 501 4.56 6.39 6.21
N VAL A 502 3.74 7.07 5.40
CA VAL A 502 2.29 6.98 5.54
C VAL A 502 1.82 5.59 5.15
N ARG A 503 0.97 4.97 5.96
CA ARG A 503 0.39 3.65 5.71
C ARG A 503 -1.12 3.68 5.54
N SER A 504 -1.78 4.68 6.12
CA SER A 504 -3.23 4.82 6.03
C SER A 504 -3.64 6.29 5.99
N LEU A 505 -4.78 6.55 5.35
CA LEU A 505 -5.39 7.86 5.21
C LEU A 505 -6.90 7.71 5.32
N LYS A 506 -7.51 8.51 6.19
CA LYS A 506 -8.99 8.58 6.31
C LYS A 506 -9.44 10.02 6.16
N VAL A 507 -10.55 10.20 5.45
CA VAL A 507 -11.21 11.49 5.25
C VAL A 507 -12.51 11.48 6.04
N PHE A 508 -12.68 12.51 6.86
CA PHE A 508 -13.87 12.75 7.67
C PHE A 508 -14.56 14.02 7.17
N PRO A 509 -15.87 14.00 6.94
CA PRO A 509 -16.63 15.23 6.75
C PRO A 509 -16.47 16.15 7.97
N SER A 510 -16.34 17.43 7.74
CA SER A 510 -16.29 18.39 8.87
C SER A 510 -17.65 18.48 9.55
N VAL A 511 -17.68 18.31 10.85
CA VAL A 511 -18.91 18.43 11.66
C VAL A 511 -19.46 19.87 11.68
N LYS A 512 -18.60 20.87 11.44
CA LYS A 512 -18.95 22.30 11.59
C LYS A 512 -19.23 23.05 10.30
N ASN A 513 -18.67 22.59 9.18
CA ASN A 513 -18.75 23.31 7.90
C ASN A 513 -18.70 22.30 6.74
N SER A 514 -18.84 22.77 5.51
CA SER A 514 -18.74 21.96 4.29
C SER A 514 -17.29 21.59 3.92
N GLY A 515 -16.44 21.31 4.91
CA GLY A 515 -15.05 20.93 4.70
C GLY A 515 -14.78 19.49 5.06
N TYR A 516 -13.49 19.14 5.08
CA TYR A 516 -13.00 17.81 5.39
C TYR A 516 -11.84 17.87 6.39
N GLN A 517 -11.72 16.83 7.17
CA GLN A 517 -10.55 16.55 8.00
C GLN A 517 -9.89 15.27 7.52
N LEU A 518 -8.61 15.35 7.21
CA LEU A 518 -7.81 14.24 6.73
C LEU A 518 -6.88 13.76 7.84
N VAL A 519 -6.89 12.48 8.13
CA VAL A 519 -6.07 11.83 9.17
C VAL A 519 -5.09 10.90 8.50
N PHE A 520 -3.78 11.12 8.72
CA PHE A 520 -2.69 10.35 8.16
C PHE A 520 -2.03 9.49 9.23
N GLY A 521 -2.12 8.18 9.08
CA GLY A 521 -1.41 7.19 9.89
C GLY A 521 0.02 7.03 9.38
N ILE A 522 0.99 7.40 10.21
CA ILE A 522 2.40 7.42 9.85
C ILE A 522 3.15 6.40 10.70
N ASN A 523 3.82 5.47 10.02
CA ASN A 523 4.61 4.44 10.68
C ASN A 523 5.73 5.03 11.54
N ASN A 524 5.84 4.55 12.76
CA ASN A 524 6.83 4.96 13.77
C ASN A 524 6.89 6.48 13.97
N ALA A 525 5.72 7.14 13.99
CA ALA A 525 5.61 8.59 14.11
C ALA A 525 4.21 9.03 14.60
N PRO A 526 4.06 10.29 15.03
CA PRO A 526 2.75 10.85 15.36
C PRO A 526 1.81 10.87 14.17
N VAL A 527 0.54 10.56 14.41
CA VAL A 527 -0.55 10.80 13.46
C VAL A 527 -0.62 12.28 13.11
N LYS A 528 -0.83 12.58 11.83
CA LYS A 528 -0.98 13.94 11.31
C LYS A 528 -2.40 14.19 10.87
N THR A 529 -2.91 15.38 11.16
CA THR A 529 -4.22 15.81 10.70
C THR A 529 -4.13 17.15 10.00
N VAL A 530 -4.90 17.29 8.92
CA VAL A 530 -5.10 18.53 8.19
C VAL A 530 -6.59 18.74 7.94
N LYS A 531 -7.01 19.99 7.76
CA LYS A 531 -8.41 20.34 7.46
C LYS A 531 -8.49 21.48 6.45
N ASN A 532 -9.58 21.56 5.68
CA ASN A 532 -9.92 22.68 4.81
C ASN A 532 -11.08 23.53 5.35
#